data_8e2b00f384a311bcaf6aabff359eed45
#
_entry.id   8e2b00f384a311bcaf6aabff359eed45
#
_cell.length_a   1.000
_cell.length_b   1.000
_cell.length_c   1.000
_cell.angle_alpha   90.00
_cell.angle_beta   90.00
_cell.angle_gamma   90.00
#
_symmetry.space_group_name_H-M   'P 1'
#
loop_
_entity.id
_entity.type
_entity.pdbx_description
1 polymer ?
#
loop_
_entity_poly.entity_id
_entity_poly.type
_entity_poly.pdbx_seq_one_letter_code
_entity_poly.pdbx_strand_id
1 'polypeptide(L)'
;SKENIIAYINGEIEDVIIDEKIAMGTQDTEVARAWIDAALAAKPEYLALDSETNGLYPRNGHMIGISMSYTGKDGIYIDTDCFDEDIEEKLGRLFKNTKVIFHNAKFDMAFFEYHFGFEFPDFEDTMLLHYLIDENPGGHGLKELSLKFTPYGDYEKPMYDWIDQYKRSNGLNQESFQWDMIPFDIMKTYAAMDAVCTYLLYEKFVKIKQNPKLKWVYDHILIPGCRFLMDAQDNGVPFDRMRLLVSQGLMQDDIDAAINQLYEVEAVREFEKAQGKDFNPNSTVQLRSLLFDYIGLQPTGKKTGTGANSTDAEVLQQLGEEHDVPKFILNIRQKSKIKNTYLDKIIPQLDRDSRLRTNFNLHGTTSGRLSSSGKLNMQQLPRDNPIVK
;
A
#
# COMPACT_ATOMS: atom_id res chain seq x y z
N SER A 1 8.60 -14.26 19.92
CA SER A 1 7.46 -14.82 20.67
C SER A 1 6.67 -13.70 21.31
N LYS A 2 5.43 -13.97 21.73
CA LYS A 2 4.59 -12.99 22.48
C LYS A 2 5.34 -12.48 23.73
N GLU A 3 6.17 -13.35 24.32
CA GLU A 3 7.03 -13.04 25.46
C GLU A 3 8.13 -12.03 25.12
N ASN A 4 8.76 -12.12 23.95
CA ASN A 4 9.76 -11.15 23.49
C ASN A 4 9.14 -9.76 23.23
N ILE A 5 7.92 -9.69 22.70
CA ILE A 5 7.21 -8.43 22.51
C ILE A 5 6.86 -7.78 23.84
N ILE A 6 6.41 -8.58 24.81
CA ILE A 6 6.10 -8.10 26.17
C ILE A 6 7.37 -7.64 26.88
N ALA A 7 8.46 -8.41 26.79
CA ALA A 7 9.75 -8.06 27.37
C ALA A 7 10.31 -6.76 26.77
N TYR A 8 10.16 -6.54 25.46
CA TYR A 8 10.54 -5.29 24.79
C TYR A 8 9.70 -4.10 25.26
N ILE A 9 8.36 -4.26 25.30
CA ILE A 9 7.44 -3.20 25.79
C ILE A 9 7.72 -2.85 27.25
N ASN A 10 8.15 -3.80 28.07
CA ASN A 10 8.49 -3.61 29.46
C ASN A 10 9.91 -3.05 29.68
N GLY A 11 10.68 -2.81 28.62
CA GLY A 11 12.08 -2.36 28.71
C GLY A 11 13.05 -3.43 29.28
N GLU A 12 12.65 -4.69 29.23
CA GLU A 12 13.46 -5.84 29.67
C GLU A 12 14.45 -6.31 28.60
N ILE A 13 14.27 -5.84 27.35
CA ILE A 13 15.22 -6.06 26.24
C ILE A 13 15.92 -4.73 26.00
N GLU A 14 17.25 -4.72 26.18
CA GLU A 14 18.08 -3.57 25.84
C GLU A 14 18.04 -3.29 24.34
N ASP A 15 18.16 -2.01 23.95
CA ASP A 15 18.30 -1.62 22.54
C ASP A 15 19.47 -2.38 21.93
N VAL A 16 19.22 -3.10 20.84
CA VAL A 16 20.29 -3.83 20.15
C VAL A 16 21.21 -2.82 19.49
N ILE A 17 22.44 -2.73 19.98
CA ILE A 17 23.49 -1.92 19.34
C ILE A 17 23.96 -2.70 18.11
N ILE A 18 23.67 -2.17 16.91
CA ILE A 18 24.16 -2.74 15.67
C ILE A 18 25.62 -2.33 15.47
N ASP A 19 26.52 -3.31 15.42
CA ASP A 19 27.94 -3.09 15.12
C ASP A 19 28.10 -2.63 13.67
N GLU A 20 28.95 -1.62 13.44
CA GLU A 20 29.28 -1.13 12.09
C GLU A 20 29.86 -2.22 11.16
N LYS A 21 30.37 -3.32 11.71
CA LYS A 21 30.81 -4.49 10.94
C LYS A 21 29.63 -5.31 10.41
N ILE A 22 28.46 -5.21 11.04
CA ILE A 22 27.25 -5.90 10.61
C ILE A 22 26.51 -5.04 9.60
N ALA A 23 26.40 -3.73 9.86
CA ALA A 23 25.70 -2.77 9.01
C ALA A 23 26.68 -1.77 8.40
N MET A 24 27.25 -2.13 7.28
CA MET A 24 28.16 -1.28 6.50
C MET A 24 27.40 -0.34 5.57
N GLY A 25 28.06 0.72 5.10
CA GLY A 25 27.52 1.61 4.08
C GLY A 25 28.61 2.44 3.42
N THR A 26 28.36 2.87 2.17
CA THR A 26 29.31 3.67 1.40
C THR A 26 28.63 4.67 0.47
N GLN A 27 29.28 5.83 0.34
CA GLN A 27 29.07 6.85 -0.69
C GLN A 27 30.34 6.99 -1.57
N ASP A 28 31.26 6.03 -1.48
CA ASP A 28 32.50 6.01 -2.27
C ASP A 28 32.38 4.91 -3.34
N THR A 29 32.55 5.30 -4.60
CA THR A 29 32.44 4.43 -5.76
C THR A 29 33.45 3.29 -5.73
N GLU A 30 34.68 3.50 -5.25
CA GLU A 30 35.71 2.46 -5.24
C GLU A 30 35.41 1.42 -4.12
N VAL A 31 34.88 1.88 -2.98
CA VAL A 31 34.45 0.97 -1.90
C VAL A 31 33.25 0.13 -2.37
N ALA A 32 32.27 0.75 -3.02
CA ALA A 32 31.13 0.06 -3.62
C ALA A 32 31.58 -1.01 -4.61
N ARG A 33 32.48 -0.62 -5.53
CA ARG A 33 33.08 -1.52 -6.53
C ARG A 33 33.79 -2.70 -5.91
N ALA A 34 34.63 -2.46 -4.91
CA ALA A 34 35.37 -3.51 -4.22
C ALA A 34 34.45 -4.54 -3.55
N TRP A 35 33.37 -4.07 -2.93
CA TRP A 35 32.39 -4.98 -2.31
C TRP A 35 31.64 -5.81 -3.37
N ILE A 36 31.21 -5.19 -4.46
CA ILE A 36 30.50 -5.89 -5.56
C ILE A 36 31.44 -6.91 -6.23
N ASP A 37 32.70 -6.57 -6.45
CA ASP A 37 33.69 -7.50 -6.99
C ASP A 37 33.92 -8.70 -6.04
N ALA A 38 33.96 -8.47 -4.72
CA ALA A 38 34.04 -9.53 -3.74
C ALA A 38 32.80 -10.43 -3.77
N ALA A 39 31.60 -9.87 -3.88
CA ALA A 39 30.36 -10.63 -4.01
C ALA A 39 30.33 -11.47 -5.29
N LEU A 40 30.73 -10.90 -6.43
CA LEU A 40 30.86 -11.62 -7.71
C LEU A 40 31.88 -12.77 -7.62
N ALA A 41 33.00 -12.55 -6.95
CA ALA A 41 34.03 -13.58 -6.75
C ALA A 41 33.56 -14.71 -5.81
N ALA A 42 32.78 -14.37 -4.79
CA ALA A 42 32.20 -15.33 -3.84
C ALA A 42 31.17 -16.25 -4.48
N LYS A 43 30.52 -15.80 -5.57
CA LYS A 43 29.43 -16.53 -6.27
C LYS A 43 28.38 -17.08 -5.30
N PRO A 44 27.74 -16.23 -4.51
CA PRO A 44 26.79 -16.68 -3.51
C PRO A 44 25.60 -17.36 -4.19
N GLU A 45 25.05 -18.38 -3.56
CA GLU A 45 23.81 -19.02 -4.02
C GLU A 45 22.62 -18.07 -3.86
N TYR A 46 22.61 -17.29 -2.80
CA TYR A 46 21.55 -16.34 -2.45
C TYR A 46 22.13 -14.96 -2.13
N LEU A 47 21.37 -13.94 -2.50
CA LEU A 47 21.66 -12.54 -2.20
C LEU A 47 20.37 -11.85 -1.75
N ALA A 48 20.30 -11.43 -0.50
CA ALA A 48 19.22 -10.54 -0.08
C ALA A 48 19.47 -9.13 -0.64
N LEU A 49 18.43 -8.53 -1.19
CA LEU A 49 18.47 -7.22 -1.83
C LEU A 49 17.23 -6.43 -1.41
N ASP A 50 17.43 -5.17 -1.07
CA ASP A 50 16.38 -4.23 -0.74
C ASP A 50 16.71 -2.86 -1.35
N SER A 51 15.70 -2.03 -1.61
CA SER A 51 15.85 -0.70 -2.21
C SER A 51 15.32 0.40 -1.32
N GLU A 52 16.11 1.43 -1.12
CA GLU A 52 15.68 2.67 -0.49
C GLU A 52 15.21 3.66 -1.55
N THR A 53 13.99 4.17 -1.41
CA THR A 53 13.36 4.98 -2.44
C THR A 53 12.70 6.23 -1.87
N ASN A 54 12.69 7.29 -2.66
CA ASN A 54 11.84 8.43 -2.41
C ASN A 54 10.61 8.32 -3.32
N GLY A 55 9.50 7.84 -2.75
CA GLY A 55 8.25 7.58 -3.44
C GLY A 55 7.85 6.10 -3.46
N LEU A 56 6.57 5.85 -3.71
CA LEU A 56 5.99 4.50 -3.69
C LEU A 56 5.90 3.84 -5.08
N TYR A 57 6.16 4.61 -6.13
CA TYR A 57 6.05 4.16 -7.52
C TYR A 57 7.26 4.64 -8.32
N PRO A 58 7.87 3.77 -9.14
CA PRO A 58 9.08 4.11 -9.90
C PRO A 58 8.93 5.34 -10.80
N ARG A 59 7.75 5.53 -11.41
CA ARG A 59 7.48 6.65 -12.33
C ARG A 59 7.43 8.02 -11.66
N ASN A 60 7.19 8.06 -10.36
CA ASN A 60 7.04 9.28 -9.56
C ASN A 60 8.03 9.33 -8.40
N GLY A 61 8.93 8.37 -8.33
CA GLY A 61 9.96 8.26 -7.31
C GLY A 61 11.34 8.02 -7.92
N HIS A 62 12.35 8.05 -7.08
CA HIS A 62 13.73 7.69 -7.44
C HIS A 62 14.33 6.79 -6.36
N MET A 63 15.39 6.08 -6.74
CA MET A 63 16.15 5.28 -5.79
C MET A 63 17.20 6.14 -5.10
N ILE A 64 17.32 5.98 -3.79
CA ILE A 64 18.31 6.66 -2.95
C ILE A 64 19.51 5.75 -2.75
N GLY A 65 19.28 4.46 -2.62
CA GLY A 65 20.33 3.48 -2.43
C GLY A 65 19.80 2.05 -2.52
N ILE A 66 20.73 1.12 -2.40
CA ILE A 66 20.45 -0.32 -2.35
C ILE A 66 21.14 -0.94 -1.15
N SER A 67 20.53 -1.95 -0.58
CA SER A 67 21.19 -2.74 0.45
C SER A 67 21.25 -4.21 0.09
N MET A 68 22.38 -4.84 0.45
CA MET A 68 22.68 -6.22 0.06
C MET A 68 23.29 -7.01 1.20
N SER A 69 22.93 -8.29 1.29
CA SER A 69 23.59 -9.27 2.17
C SER A 69 23.60 -10.64 1.48
N TYR A 70 24.76 -11.27 1.40
CA TYR A 70 24.89 -12.64 0.88
C TYR A 70 25.38 -13.64 1.93
N THR A 71 25.48 -13.21 3.18
CA THR A 71 25.92 -14.06 4.30
C THR A 71 24.88 -14.16 5.40
N GLY A 72 23.95 -13.20 5.50
CA GLY A 72 23.04 -13.02 6.64
C GLY A 72 23.74 -12.62 7.95
N LYS A 73 25.05 -12.36 7.91
CA LYS A 73 25.86 -11.94 9.08
C LYS A 73 26.19 -10.47 9.04
N ASP A 74 26.29 -9.94 7.84
CA ASP A 74 26.63 -8.56 7.53
C ASP A 74 25.89 -8.12 6.27
N GLY A 75 25.69 -6.82 6.13
CA GLY A 75 25.08 -6.20 4.95
C GLY A 75 25.74 -4.87 4.64
N ILE A 76 25.55 -4.41 3.42
CA ILE A 76 26.01 -3.10 2.96
C ILE A 76 24.87 -2.29 2.39
N TYR A 77 24.86 -1.01 2.71
CA TYR A 77 24.09 0.00 1.99
C TYR A 77 25.01 0.77 1.04
N ILE A 78 24.63 0.85 -0.23
CA ILE A 78 25.35 1.61 -1.26
C ILE A 78 24.41 2.71 -1.75
N ASP A 79 24.82 3.96 -1.58
CA ASP A 79 24.14 5.13 -2.09
C ASP A 79 24.17 5.13 -3.64
N THR A 80 23.06 5.46 -4.30
CA THR A 80 23.00 5.49 -5.77
C THR A 80 23.92 6.54 -6.39
N ASP A 81 24.36 7.55 -5.63
CA ASP A 81 25.37 8.51 -6.09
C ASP A 81 26.74 7.86 -6.41
N CYS A 82 26.98 6.63 -5.91
CA CYS A 82 28.15 5.84 -6.24
C CYS A 82 28.08 5.15 -7.60
N PHE A 83 26.91 5.12 -8.26
CA PHE A 83 26.70 4.30 -9.45
C PHE A 83 27.33 4.96 -10.67
N ASP A 84 28.15 4.18 -11.36
CA ASP A 84 28.66 4.44 -12.70
C ASP A 84 28.36 3.23 -13.60
N GLU A 85 28.65 3.32 -14.89
CA GLU A 85 28.39 2.26 -15.85
C GLU A 85 29.02 0.91 -15.46
N ASP A 86 30.20 0.89 -14.83
CA ASP A 86 30.86 -0.35 -14.41
C ASP A 86 30.15 -0.98 -13.19
N ILE A 87 29.73 -0.15 -12.23
CA ILE A 87 28.95 -0.63 -11.08
C ILE A 87 27.60 -1.19 -11.55
N GLU A 88 26.88 -0.48 -12.41
CA GLU A 88 25.61 -0.95 -12.96
C GLU A 88 25.76 -2.28 -13.73
N GLU A 89 26.79 -2.40 -14.57
CA GLU A 89 27.07 -3.66 -15.29
C GLU A 89 27.35 -4.82 -14.29
N LYS A 90 28.17 -4.56 -13.27
CA LYS A 90 28.54 -5.57 -12.27
C LYS A 90 27.32 -5.98 -11.41
N LEU A 91 26.49 -5.03 -10.98
CA LEU A 91 25.26 -5.32 -10.27
C LEU A 91 24.29 -6.14 -11.13
N GLY A 92 24.09 -5.74 -12.38
CA GLY A 92 23.24 -6.49 -13.32
C GLY A 92 23.73 -7.92 -13.51
N ARG A 93 25.06 -8.11 -13.58
CA ARG A 93 25.69 -9.43 -13.65
C ARG A 93 25.49 -10.23 -12.36
N LEU A 94 25.63 -9.59 -11.20
CA LEU A 94 25.44 -10.22 -9.89
C LEU A 94 24.00 -10.70 -9.74
N PHE A 95 23.01 -9.85 -10.00
CA PHE A 95 21.60 -10.17 -9.88
C PHE A 95 21.12 -11.23 -10.86
N LYS A 96 21.67 -11.24 -12.07
CA LYS A 96 21.32 -12.22 -13.09
C LYS A 96 21.87 -13.64 -12.80
N ASN A 97 22.98 -13.73 -12.07
CA ASN A 97 23.66 -14.99 -11.80
C ASN A 97 23.46 -15.52 -10.37
N THR A 98 22.70 -14.81 -9.54
CA THR A 98 22.44 -15.16 -8.15
C THR A 98 20.93 -15.23 -7.92
N LYS A 99 20.47 -16.14 -7.08
CA LYS A 99 19.07 -16.13 -6.64
C LYS A 99 18.86 -14.98 -5.65
N VAL A 100 18.12 -13.97 -6.08
CA VAL A 100 17.89 -12.77 -5.26
C VAL A 100 16.72 -12.97 -4.32
N ILE A 101 16.91 -12.62 -3.05
CA ILE A 101 15.89 -12.68 -2.02
C ILE A 101 15.40 -11.26 -1.73
N PHE A 102 14.11 -11.06 -1.81
CA PHE A 102 13.44 -9.81 -1.45
C PHE A 102 12.49 -10.01 -0.28
N HIS A 103 12.07 -8.90 0.29
CA HIS A 103 10.89 -8.82 1.13
C HIS A 103 9.85 -7.91 0.46
N ASN A 104 8.80 -8.47 -0.14
CA ASN A 104 7.88 -7.79 -1.05
C ASN A 104 8.52 -7.45 -2.41
N ALA A 105 9.08 -8.47 -3.05
CA ALA A 105 9.87 -8.41 -4.29
C ALA A 105 9.29 -7.50 -5.38
N LYS A 106 7.98 -7.44 -5.49
CA LYS A 106 7.27 -6.65 -6.49
C LYS A 106 7.57 -5.16 -6.41
N PHE A 107 7.81 -4.64 -5.19
CA PHE A 107 8.16 -3.24 -4.98
C PHE A 107 9.56 -2.93 -5.49
N ASP A 108 10.54 -3.67 -5.00
CA ASP A 108 11.95 -3.45 -5.32
C ASP A 108 12.27 -3.71 -6.79
N MET A 109 11.81 -4.85 -7.30
CA MET A 109 12.02 -5.22 -8.70
C MET A 109 11.47 -4.16 -9.66
N ALA A 110 10.30 -3.55 -9.35
CA ALA A 110 9.73 -2.50 -10.18
C ALA A 110 10.63 -1.25 -10.23
N PHE A 111 11.26 -0.87 -9.13
CA PHE A 111 12.21 0.24 -9.09
C PHE A 111 13.51 -0.09 -9.85
N PHE A 112 14.07 -1.27 -9.60
CA PHE A 112 15.30 -1.72 -10.27
C PHE A 112 15.13 -1.85 -11.78
N GLU A 113 14.06 -2.45 -12.25
CA GLU A 113 13.78 -2.62 -13.67
C GLU A 113 13.52 -1.27 -14.36
N TYR A 114 12.79 -0.37 -13.69
CA TYR A 114 12.46 0.94 -14.27
C TYR A 114 13.65 1.89 -14.37
N HIS A 115 14.50 1.96 -13.34
CA HIS A 115 15.57 2.93 -13.28
C HIS A 115 16.88 2.43 -13.90
N PHE A 116 17.16 1.12 -13.80
CA PHE A 116 18.45 0.54 -14.21
C PHE A 116 18.33 -0.58 -15.26
N GLY A 117 17.13 -1.05 -15.53
CA GLY A 117 16.93 -2.17 -16.44
C GLY A 117 17.46 -3.49 -15.90
N PHE A 118 17.62 -3.66 -14.58
CA PHE A 118 18.10 -4.89 -14.00
C PHE A 118 17.07 -6.02 -14.15
N GLU A 119 17.57 -7.23 -14.39
CA GLU A 119 16.74 -8.42 -14.54
C GLU A 119 16.94 -9.37 -13.36
N PHE A 120 15.82 -9.93 -12.87
CA PHE A 120 15.79 -10.90 -11.79
C PHE A 120 15.13 -12.20 -12.25
N PRO A 121 15.85 -13.05 -13.02
CA PRO A 121 15.27 -14.26 -13.59
C PRO A 121 14.89 -15.31 -12.55
N ASP A 122 15.62 -15.34 -11.42
CA ASP A 122 15.36 -16.23 -10.30
C ASP A 122 15.37 -15.42 -8.98
N PHE A 123 14.23 -15.39 -8.33
CA PHE A 123 14.07 -14.63 -7.09
C PHE A 123 13.17 -15.35 -6.08
N GLU A 124 13.31 -14.96 -4.82
CA GLU A 124 12.51 -15.41 -3.69
C GLU A 124 11.86 -14.21 -2.99
N ASP A 125 10.74 -14.44 -2.32
CA ASP A 125 10.04 -13.40 -1.58
C ASP A 125 9.68 -13.90 -0.18
N THR A 126 10.30 -13.32 0.84
CA THR A 126 10.10 -13.73 2.25
C THR A 126 8.71 -13.38 2.78
N MET A 127 8.06 -12.34 2.26
CA MET A 127 6.69 -12.00 2.59
C MET A 127 5.73 -13.09 2.09
N LEU A 128 5.91 -13.57 0.86
CA LEU A 128 5.09 -14.64 0.28
C LEU A 128 5.37 -16.00 0.93
N LEU A 129 6.62 -16.28 1.34
CA LEU A 129 6.94 -17.46 2.14
C LEU A 129 6.25 -17.43 3.50
N HIS A 130 6.26 -16.28 4.18
CA HIS A 130 5.55 -16.13 5.45
C HIS A 130 4.04 -16.23 5.29
N TYR A 131 3.47 -15.71 4.21
CA TYR A 131 2.04 -15.86 3.91
C TYR A 131 1.60 -17.34 3.80
N LEU A 132 2.47 -18.24 3.32
CA LEU A 132 2.18 -19.67 3.32
C LEU A 132 2.28 -20.31 4.72
N ILE A 133 2.94 -19.67 5.67
CA ILE A 133 3.04 -20.11 7.07
C ILE A 133 1.82 -19.64 7.86
N ASP A 134 1.40 -18.39 7.62
CA ASP A 134 0.27 -17.74 8.25
C ASP A 134 -0.50 -16.93 7.22
N GLU A 135 -1.66 -17.38 6.79
CA GLU A 135 -2.51 -16.74 5.79
C GLU A 135 -3.32 -15.54 6.30
N ASN A 136 -3.25 -15.24 7.59
CA ASN A 136 -4.02 -14.12 8.15
C ASN A 136 -3.52 -12.78 7.60
N PRO A 137 -4.43 -11.85 7.25
CA PRO A 137 -4.03 -10.52 6.78
C PRO A 137 -3.26 -9.74 7.85
N GLY A 138 -2.17 -9.11 7.45
CA GLY A 138 -1.28 -8.36 8.35
C GLY A 138 -0.18 -9.23 8.96
N GLY A 139 0.77 -8.60 9.64
CA GLY A 139 1.87 -9.32 10.28
C GLY A 139 2.93 -9.88 9.34
N HIS A 140 2.92 -9.50 8.05
CA HIS A 140 3.89 -9.94 7.06
C HIS A 140 4.99 -8.92 6.77
N GLY A 141 4.96 -7.75 7.40
CA GLY A 141 5.96 -6.71 7.20
C GLY A 141 7.32 -7.10 7.76
N LEU A 142 8.40 -6.64 7.09
CA LEU A 142 9.78 -6.95 7.48
C LEU A 142 10.06 -6.64 8.94
N LYS A 143 9.63 -5.49 9.43
CA LYS A 143 9.76 -5.05 10.82
C LYS A 143 9.18 -6.04 11.82
N GLU A 144 7.91 -6.41 11.63
CA GLU A 144 7.22 -7.34 12.55
C GLU A 144 7.86 -8.73 12.52
N LEU A 145 8.30 -9.18 11.34
CA LEU A 145 8.94 -10.47 11.18
C LEU A 145 10.36 -10.48 11.76
N SER A 146 11.11 -9.40 11.56
CA SER A 146 12.45 -9.25 12.13
C SER A 146 12.41 -9.27 13.64
N LEU A 147 11.47 -8.56 14.26
CA LEU A 147 11.25 -8.55 15.69
C LEU A 147 10.93 -9.95 16.25
N LYS A 148 10.13 -10.74 15.51
CA LYS A 148 9.72 -12.09 15.95
C LYS A 148 10.75 -13.17 15.69
N PHE A 149 11.53 -13.05 14.62
CA PHE A 149 12.27 -14.17 14.06
C PHE A 149 13.77 -13.94 13.92
N THR A 150 14.29 -12.72 14.16
CA THR A 150 15.72 -12.42 14.12
C THR A 150 16.23 -11.98 15.51
N PRO A 151 17.53 -11.99 15.75
CA PRO A 151 18.11 -11.50 17.01
C PRO A 151 18.21 -9.98 17.09
N TYR A 152 17.87 -9.25 16.02
CA TYR A 152 18.15 -7.83 15.89
C TYR A 152 17.03 -6.90 16.39
N GLY A 153 15.90 -7.46 16.80
CA GLY A 153 14.83 -6.71 17.46
C GLY A 153 14.26 -5.57 16.61
N ASP A 154 14.14 -4.39 17.18
CA ASP A 154 13.65 -3.16 16.55
C ASP A 154 14.82 -2.28 16.09
N TYR A 155 15.60 -2.76 15.13
CA TYR A 155 16.75 -2.03 14.56
C TYR A 155 16.34 -0.73 13.82
N GLU A 156 15.08 -0.59 13.48
CA GLU A 156 14.54 0.59 12.79
C GLU A 156 14.31 1.77 13.73
N LYS A 157 14.16 1.50 15.03
CA LYS A 157 13.77 2.51 16.03
C LYS A 157 14.63 3.79 15.98
N PRO A 158 15.97 3.73 15.92
CA PRO A 158 16.79 4.93 15.86
C PRO A 158 16.49 5.83 14.67
N MET A 159 16.18 5.24 13.50
CA MET A 159 15.82 5.99 12.31
C MET A 159 14.46 6.66 12.48
N TYR A 160 13.43 5.95 12.95
CA TYR A 160 12.11 6.53 13.16
C TYR A 160 12.09 7.58 14.26
N ASP A 161 12.84 7.41 15.32
CA ASP A 161 13.02 8.43 16.37
C ASP A 161 13.63 9.71 15.79
N TRP A 162 14.65 9.57 14.92
CA TRP A 162 15.22 10.71 14.20
C TRP A 162 14.20 11.38 13.25
N ILE A 163 13.45 10.60 12.46
CA ILE A 163 12.42 11.11 11.55
C ILE A 163 11.39 11.93 12.32
N ASP A 164 10.89 11.40 13.42
CA ASP A 164 9.90 12.07 14.27
C ASP A 164 10.44 13.37 14.87
N GLN A 165 11.67 13.38 15.34
CA GLN A 165 12.33 14.57 15.86
C GLN A 165 12.54 15.60 14.74
N TYR A 166 13.04 15.17 13.58
CA TYR A 166 13.29 16.03 12.43
C TYR A 166 12.00 16.70 11.93
N LYS A 167 10.92 15.95 11.78
CA LYS A 167 9.61 16.45 11.40
C LYS A 167 9.11 17.52 12.38
N ARG A 168 9.17 17.24 13.68
CA ARG A 168 8.76 18.20 14.72
C ARG A 168 9.58 19.48 14.68
N SER A 169 10.90 19.37 14.55
CA SER A 169 11.81 20.51 14.56
C SER A 169 11.68 21.40 13.33
N ASN A 170 11.26 20.84 12.19
CA ASN A 170 11.15 21.55 10.92
C ASN A 170 9.69 21.83 10.49
N GLY A 171 8.71 21.50 11.31
CA GLY A 171 7.29 21.74 10.99
C GLY A 171 6.79 20.90 9.81
N LEU A 172 7.41 19.75 9.54
CA LEU A 172 7.06 18.88 8.43
C LEU A 172 5.94 17.90 8.82
N ASN A 173 5.07 17.58 7.87
CA ASN A 173 4.08 16.52 7.98
C ASN A 173 4.51 15.31 7.14
N GLN A 174 3.66 14.28 7.07
CA GLN A 174 3.94 13.05 6.33
C GLN A 174 4.08 13.28 4.82
N GLU A 175 3.38 14.27 4.26
CA GLU A 175 3.39 14.55 2.81
C GLU A 175 4.60 15.40 2.39
N SER A 176 5.11 16.24 3.30
CA SER A 176 6.25 17.11 3.05
C SER A 176 7.60 16.52 3.41
N PHE A 177 7.61 15.44 4.20
CA PHE A 177 8.83 14.68 4.51
C PHE A 177 9.21 13.76 3.35
N GLN A 178 10.48 13.76 2.98
CA GLN A 178 11.03 12.90 1.94
C GLN A 178 12.16 12.04 2.50
N TRP A 179 12.28 10.81 2.01
CA TRP A 179 13.23 9.83 2.54
C TRP A 179 14.69 10.21 2.28
N ASP A 180 14.97 10.96 1.23
CA ASP A 180 16.29 11.53 0.93
C ASP A 180 16.74 12.63 1.91
N MET A 181 15.86 13.07 2.82
CA MET A 181 16.23 13.94 3.95
C MET A 181 16.93 13.19 5.07
N ILE A 182 16.89 11.85 5.08
CA ILE A 182 17.52 11.03 6.14
C ILE A 182 19.06 11.05 5.95
N PRO A 183 19.84 11.41 7.00
CA PRO A 183 21.29 11.40 6.88
C PRO A 183 21.84 10.00 6.56
N PHE A 184 22.88 9.97 5.74
CA PHE A 184 23.53 8.72 5.33
C PHE A 184 23.87 7.79 6.51
N ASP A 185 24.43 8.33 7.59
CA ASP A 185 24.84 7.50 8.75
C ASP A 185 23.66 6.81 9.45
N ILE A 186 22.45 7.37 9.35
CA ILE A 186 21.24 6.75 9.88
C ILE A 186 20.69 5.76 8.85
N MET A 187 20.59 6.17 7.57
CA MET A 187 20.10 5.34 6.49
C MET A 187 20.92 4.06 6.31
N LYS A 188 22.26 4.15 6.33
CA LYS A 188 23.13 2.98 6.13
C LYS A 188 22.87 1.84 7.11
N THR A 189 22.64 2.16 8.36
CA THR A 189 22.41 1.14 9.40
C THR A 189 21.04 0.49 9.20
N TYR A 190 20.02 1.29 9.00
CA TYR A 190 18.66 0.82 8.72
C TYR A 190 18.63 -0.08 7.50
N ALA A 191 19.07 0.43 6.33
CA ALA A 191 19.01 -0.27 5.06
C ALA A 191 19.87 -1.56 5.03
N ALA A 192 21.10 -1.51 5.52
CA ALA A 192 21.94 -2.70 5.59
C ALA A 192 21.29 -3.80 6.44
N MET A 193 20.61 -3.43 7.53
CA MET A 193 19.92 -4.39 8.38
C MET A 193 18.66 -4.96 7.73
N ASP A 194 17.97 -4.22 6.85
CA ASP A 194 16.86 -4.74 6.06
C ASP A 194 17.31 -5.92 5.20
N ALA A 195 18.44 -5.80 4.52
CA ALA A 195 19.02 -6.90 3.75
C ALA A 195 19.47 -8.08 4.64
N VAL A 196 20.11 -7.83 5.77
CA VAL A 196 20.52 -8.89 6.71
C VAL A 196 19.30 -9.64 7.26
N CYS A 197 18.30 -8.90 7.72
CA CYS A 197 17.06 -9.49 8.25
C CYS A 197 16.29 -10.26 7.17
N THR A 198 16.20 -9.74 5.96
CA THR A 198 15.59 -10.44 4.81
C THR A 198 16.27 -11.78 4.55
N TYR A 199 17.62 -11.83 4.59
CA TYR A 199 18.36 -13.08 4.44
C TYR A 199 18.04 -14.07 5.56
N LEU A 200 18.06 -13.64 6.81
CA LEU A 200 17.78 -14.49 7.96
C LEU A 200 16.33 -15.01 7.99
N LEU A 201 15.38 -14.17 7.57
CA LEU A 201 13.98 -14.58 7.42
C LEU A 201 13.83 -15.65 6.33
N TYR A 202 14.55 -15.49 5.22
CA TYR A 202 14.56 -16.50 4.16
C TYR A 202 15.05 -17.85 4.67
N GLU A 203 16.18 -17.92 5.36
CA GLU A 203 16.71 -19.18 5.95
C GLU A 203 15.69 -19.88 6.85
N LYS A 204 14.84 -19.10 7.53
CA LYS A 204 13.78 -19.66 8.37
C LYS A 204 12.57 -20.12 7.56
N PHE A 205 12.09 -19.29 6.67
CA PHE A 205 10.80 -19.49 6.02
C PHE A 205 10.90 -20.44 4.83
N VAL A 206 12.02 -20.53 4.15
CA VAL A 206 12.24 -21.46 3.03
C VAL A 206 11.95 -22.92 3.40
N LYS A 207 12.02 -23.25 4.67
CA LYS A 207 11.70 -24.60 5.19
C LYS A 207 10.27 -25.02 4.92
N ILE A 208 9.34 -24.08 4.68
CA ILE A 208 7.97 -24.38 4.28
C ILE A 208 7.91 -25.14 2.96
N LYS A 209 8.89 -24.97 2.08
CA LYS A 209 9.03 -25.68 0.82
C LYS A 209 9.31 -27.19 0.99
N GLN A 210 9.60 -27.67 2.21
CA GLN A 210 9.67 -29.10 2.50
C GLN A 210 8.30 -29.77 2.37
N ASN A 211 7.20 -29.01 2.51
CA ASN A 211 5.87 -29.47 2.15
C ASN A 211 5.67 -29.36 0.63
N PRO A 212 5.52 -30.49 -0.11
CA PRO A 212 5.47 -30.44 -1.57
C PRO A 212 4.28 -29.63 -2.13
N LYS A 213 3.14 -29.59 -1.41
CA LYS A 213 1.97 -28.83 -1.84
C LYS A 213 2.21 -27.33 -1.70
N LEU A 214 2.77 -26.89 -0.59
CA LEU A 214 3.08 -25.48 -0.35
C LEU A 214 4.21 -25.00 -1.25
N LYS A 215 5.23 -25.85 -1.47
CA LYS A 215 6.27 -25.58 -2.48
C LYS A 215 5.66 -25.40 -3.86
N TRP A 216 4.74 -26.25 -4.26
CA TRP A 216 4.08 -26.13 -5.57
C TRP A 216 3.29 -24.83 -5.68
N VAL A 217 2.52 -24.45 -4.66
CA VAL A 217 1.79 -23.17 -4.63
C VAL A 217 2.75 -21.98 -4.74
N TYR A 218 3.84 -22.02 -3.99
CA TYR A 218 4.84 -20.96 -4.03
C TYR A 218 5.47 -20.81 -5.43
N ASP A 219 6.02 -21.91 -5.97
CA ASP A 219 6.80 -21.89 -7.21
C ASP A 219 5.93 -21.71 -8.47
N HIS A 220 4.64 -22.13 -8.45
CA HIS A 220 3.78 -22.13 -9.64
C HIS A 220 2.65 -21.10 -9.59
N ILE A 221 2.34 -20.55 -8.42
CA ILE A 221 1.26 -19.56 -8.28
C ILE A 221 1.81 -18.24 -7.74
N LEU A 222 2.50 -18.23 -6.58
CA LEU A 222 2.88 -16.98 -5.92
C LEU A 222 4.01 -16.25 -6.63
N ILE A 223 5.11 -16.93 -6.97
CA ILE A 223 6.24 -16.30 -7.66
C ILE A 223 5.88 -15.86 -9.09
N PRO A 224 5.26 -16.71 -9.94
CA PRO A 224 4.78 -16.23 -11.24
C PRO A 224 3.69 -15.15 -11.12
N GLY A 225 2.82 -15.26 -10.10
CA GLY A 225 1.81 -14.25 -9.80
C GLY A 225 2.41 -12.92 -9.40
N CYS A 226 3.50 -12.91 -8.63
CA CYS A 226 4.25 -11.70 -8.27
C CYS A 226 4.76 -10.99 -9.53
N ARG A 227 5.41 -11.70 -10.45
CA ARG A 227 5.90 -11.16 -11.73
C ARG A 227 4.74 -10.63 -12.59
N PHE A 228 3.70 -11.44 -12.78
CA PHE A 228 2.53 -11.03 -13.54
C PHE A 228 1.86 -9.76 -12.99
N LEU A 229 1.74 -9.66 -11.67
CA LEU A 229 1.13 -8.47 -11.05
C LEU A 229 2.02 -7.24 -11.15
N MET A 230 3.34 -7.41 -11.10
CA MET A 230 4.27 -6.32 -11.33
C MET A 230 4.11 -5.75 -12.74
N ASP A 231 4.09 -6.61 -13.77
CA ASP A 231 3.87 -6.21 -15.16
C ASP A 231 2.49 -5.57 -15.36
N ALA A 232 1.44 -6.15 -14.77
CA ALA A 232 0.09 -5.60 -14.83
C ALA A 232 -0.03 -4.23 -14.16
N GLN A 233 0.68 -4.02 -13.05
CA GLN A 233 0.73 -2.73 -12.35
C GLN A 233 1.51 -1.67 -13.14
N ASP A 234 2.64 -2.05 -13.75
CA ASP A 234 3.40 -1.12 -14.60
C ASP A 234 2.61 -0.73 -15.86
N ASN A 235 1.94 -1.70 -16.50
CA ASN A 235 1.04 -1.39 -17.61
C ASN A 235 -0.08 -0.45 -17.18
N GLY A 236 -0.71 -0.67 -16.04
CA GLY A 236 -1.85 0.09 -15.57
C GLY A 236 -3.07 0.01 -16.51
N VAL A 237 -4.15 0.65 -16.12
CA VAL A 237 -5.41 0.71 -16.88
C VAL A 237 -5.52 2.07 -17.58
N PRO A 238 -5.67 2.11 -18.92
CA PRO A 238 -5.81 3.39 -19.64
C PRO A 238 -7.18 4.01 -19.39
N PHE A 239 -7.20 5.32 -19.20
CA PHE A 239 -8.41 6.12 -19.09
C PHE A 239 -8.36 7.30 -20.05
N ASP A 240 -9.50 7.64 -20.64
CA ASP A 240 -9.67 8.89 -21.35
C ASP A 240 -9.88 10.04 -20.33
N ARG A 241 -8.82 10.80 -20.09
CA ARG A 241 -8.84 11.90 -19.10
C ARG A 241 -9.91 12.94 -19.44
N MET A 242 -10.10 13.28 -20.72
CA MET A 242 -11.09 14.27 -21.12
C MET A 242 -12.51 13.75 -20.90
N ARG A 243 -12.75 12.51 -21.23
CA ARG A 243 -14.03 11.86 -20.97
C ARG A 243 -14.36 11.77 -19.48
N LEU A 244 -13.37 11.47 -18.64
CA LEU A 244 -13.54 11.47 -17.18
C LEU A 244 -13.94 12.86 -16.65
N LEU A 245 -13.27 13.93 -17.10
CA LEU A 245 -13.58 15.30 -16.69
C LEU A 245 -14.98 15.72 -17.14
N VAL A 246 -15.37 15.41 -18.38
CA VAL A 246 -16.73 15.66 -18.86
C VAL A 246 -17.75 14.88 -18.03
N SER A 247 -17.50 13.59 -17.78
CA SER A 247 -18.39 12.74 -16.96
C SER A 247 -18.50 13.24 -15.51
N GLN A 248 -17.42 13.78 -14.94
CA GLN A 248 -17.43 14.39 -13.61
C GLN A 248 -18.37 15.63 -13.57
N GLY A 249 -18.28 16.50 -14.57
CA GLY A 249 -19.18 17.66 -14.71
C GLY A 249 -20.65 17.25 -14.87
N LEU A 250 -20.95 16.37 -15.82
CA LEU A 250 -22.30 15.86 -16.04
C LEU A 250 -22.90 15.18 -14.79
N MET A 251 -22.07 14.44 -14.05
CA MET A 251 -22.52 13.81 -12.80
C MET A 251 -22.81 14.84 -11.72
N GLN A 252 -22.06 15.93 -11.64
CA GLN A 252 -22.36 17.04 -10.72
C GLN A 252 -23.67 17.71 -11.08
N ASP A 253 -23.89 18.05 -12.36
CA ASP A 253 -25.14 18.63 -12.84
C ASP A 253 -26.35 17.74 -12.52
N ASP A 254 -26.18 16.43 -12.70
CA ASP A 254 -27.20 15.43 -12.37
C ASP A 254 -27.50 15.34 -10.86
N ILE A 255 -26.47 15.49 -10.00
CA ILE A 255 -26.63 15.51 -8.55
C ILE A 255 -27.38 16.78 -8.15
N ASP A 256 -26.98 17.94 -8.69
CA ASP A 256 -27.60 19.23 -8.38
C ASP A 256 -29.06 19.27 -8.83
N ALA A 257 -29.37 18.72 -10.00
CA ALA A 257 -30.72 18.56 -10.47
C ALA A 257 -31.58 17.68 -9.54
N ALA A 258 -31.02 16.55 -9.07
CA ALA A 258 -31.71 15.66 -8.13
C ALA A 258 -31.92 16.31 -6.75
N ILE A 259 -30.98 17.11 -6.28
CA ILE A 259 -31.11 17.90 -5.05
C ILE A 259 -32.19 18.97 -5.20
N ASN A 260 -32.23 19.69 -6.31
CA ASN A 260 -33.26 20.67 -6.60
C ASN A 260 -34.65 20.02 -6.62
N GLN A 261 -34.79 18.85 -7.26
CA GLN A 261 -36.08 18.11 -7.25
C GLN A 261 -36.47 17.70 -5.81
N LEU A 262 -35.53 17.31 -4.97
CA LEU A 262 -35.79 16.97 -3.57
C LEU A 262 -36.34 18.19 -2.80
N TYR A 263 -35.76 19.38 -2.99
CA TYR A 263 -36.22 20.61 -2.35
C TYR A 263 -37.58 21.11 -2.87
N GLU A 264 -38.05 20.65 -4.04
CA GLU A 264 -39.38 20.93 -4.53
C GLU A 264 -40.46 20.10 -3.81
N VAL A 265 -40.11 19.03 -3.09
CA VAL A 265 -41.05 18.20 -2.35
C VAL A 265 -41.60 18.99 -1.15
N GLU A 266 -42.91 19.08 -1.06
CA GLU A 266 -43.65 19.87 -0.06
C GLU A 266 -43.21 19.50 1.36
N ALA A 267 -43.10 18.21 1.69
CA ALA A 267 -42.62 17.71 3.00
C ALA A 267 -41.25 18.21 3.38
N VAL A 268 -40.34 18.39 2.39
CA VAL A 268 -38.99 18.93 2.66
C VAL A 268 -39.05 20.42 2.94
N ARG A 269 -39.80 21.18 2.14
CA ARG A 269 -39.96 22.63 2.35
C ARG A 269 -40.61 22.96 3.70
N GLU A 270 -41.62 22.20 4.08
CA GLU A 270 -42.29 22.39 5.37
C GLU A 270 -41.39 21.99 6.55
N PHE A 271 -40.60 20.92 6.40
CA PHE A 271 -39.62 20.54 7.39
C PHE A 271 -38.54 21.62 7.58
N GLU A 272 -38.04 22.23 6.52
CA GLU A 272 -37.10 23.35 6.60
C GLU A 272 -37.70 24.54 7.34
N LYS A 273 -38.93 24.89 7.04
CA LYS A 273 -39.65 25.97 7.78
C LYS A 273 -39.81 25.63 9.24
N ALA A 274 -40.16 24.39 9.57
CA ALA A 274 -40.34 23.95 10.95
C ALA A 274 -39.02 23.93 11.74
N GLN A 275 -37.92 23.59 11.09
CA GLN A 275 -36.58 23.54 11.71
C GLN A 275 -35.86 24.89 11.70
N GLY A 276 -36.31 25.86 10.91
CA GLY A 276 -35.66 27.18 10.74
C GLY A 276 -34.26 27.09 10.09
N LYS A 277 -33.99 26.03 9.32
CA LYS A 277 -32.70 25.79 8.63
C LYS A 277 -32.89 24.88 7.41
N ASP A 278 -31.99 25.00 6.46
CA ASP A 278 -31.96 24.20 5.25
C ASP A 278 -31.75 22.71 5.57
N PHE A 279 -32.41 21.85 4.81
CA PHE A 279 -32.24 20.41 4.89
C PHE A 279 -30.97 19.98 4.16
N ASN A 280 -30.08 19.25 4.82
CA ASN A 280 -28.91 18.66 4.21
C ASN A 280 -29.17 17.17 3.90
N PRO A 281 -29.29 16.76 2.62
CA PRO A 281 -29.55 15.37 2.23
C PRO A 281 -28.43 14.39 2.65
N ASN A 282 -27.23 14.91 2.93
CA ASN A 282 -26.11 14.12 3.43
C ASN A 282 -26.12 13.93 4.94
N SER A 283 -26.93 14.67 5.68
CA SER A 283 -27.06 14.54 7.13
C SER A 283 -27.97 13.38 7.50
N THR A 284 -27.41 12.29 7.98
CA THR A 284 -28.19 11.12 8.45
C THR A 284 -29.10 11.45 9.63
N VAL A 285 -28.76 12.46 10.44
CA VAL A 285 -29.56 12.90 11.56
C VAL A 285 -30.81 13.64 11.07
N GLN A 286 -30.64 14.63 10.20
CA GLN A 286 -31.75 15.37 9.62
C GLN A 286 -32.65 14.47 8.78
N LEU A 287 -32.06 13.53 8.02
CA LEU A 287 -32.81 12.58 7.22
C LEU A 287 -33.71 11.68 8.08
N ARG A 288 -33.19 11.18 9.22
CA ARG A 288 -34.01 10.38 10.14
C ARG A 288 -35.18 11.22 10.70
N SER A 289 -34.90 12.44 11.10
CA SER A 289 -35.95 13.34 11.63
C SER A 289 -36.99 13.65 10.56
N LEU A 290 -36.58 13.91 9.34
CA LEU A 290 -37.52 14.12 8.21
C LEU A 290 -38.39 12.89 7.97
N LEU A 291 -37.77 11.69 7.81
CA LEU A 291 -38.50 10.49 7.42
C LEU A 291 -39.40 9.94 8.55
N PHE A 292 -38.90 9.84 9.77
CA PHE A 292 -39.57 9.12 10.84
C PHE A 292 -40.37 10.04 11.77
N ASP A 293 -39.84 11.24 12.07
CA ASP A 293 -40.48 12.15 13.02
C ASP A 293 -41.45 13.12 12.33
N TYR A 294 -41.11 13.59 11.11
CA TYR A 294 -41.91 14.61 10.42
C TYR A 294 -42.90 13.99 9.40
N ILE A 295 -42.42 13.17 8.45
CA ILE A 295 -43.27 12.48 7.49
C ILE A 295 -44.06 11.35 8.16
N GLY A 296 -43.48 10.73 9.20
CA GLY A 296 -44.16 9.68 9.99
C GLY A 296 -44.04 8.28 9.36
N LEU A 297 -43.07 8.04 8.46
CA LEU A 297 -42.82 6.72 7.90
C LEU A 297 -42.43 5.72 8.99
N GLN A 298 -42.91 4.49 8.87
CA GLN A 298 -42.59 3.47 9.89
C GLN A 298 -41.18 2.93 9.67
N PRO A 299 -40.30 2.91 10.73
CA PRO A 299 -38.99 2.31 10.62
C PRO A 299 -39.07 0.82 10.28
N THR A 300 -38.22 0.34 9.36
CA THR A 300 -38.17 -1.06 8.93
C THR A 300 -37.65 -2.03 10.02
N GLY A 301 -37.26 -1.52 11.18
CA GLY A 301 -36.67 -2.31 12.27
C GLY A 301 -35.15 -2.45 12.18
N LYS A 302 -34.52 -2.15 11.03
CA LYS A 302 -33.07 -2.19 10.88
C LYS A 302 -32.40 -1.04 11.63
N LYS A 303 -31.38 -1.37 12.43
CA LYS A 303 -30.65 -0.40 13.27
C LYS A 303 -29.21 -0.24 12.80
N THR A 304 -28.62 0.92 13.10
CA THR A 304 -27.18 1.14 12.96
C THR A 304 -26.44 0.53 14.15
N GLY A 305 -25.12 0.44 14.10
CA GLY A 305 -24.29 -0.01 15.21
C GLY A 305 -24.44 0.83 16.50
N THR A 306 -24.95 2.06 16.38
CA THR A 306 -25.26 2.96 17.52
C THR A 306 -26.72 2.86 17.98
N GLY A 307 -27.51 1.92 17.42
CA GLY A 307 -28.91 1.69 17.81
C GLY A 307 -29.95 2.61 17.16
N ALA A 308 -29.52 3.59 16.34
CA ALA A 308 -30.45 4.47 15.63
C ALA A 308 -31.11 3.75 14.42
N ASN A 309 -32.29 4.23 13.98
CA ASN A 309 -32.93 3.69 12.76
C ASN A 309 -32.00 3.85 11.56
N SER A 310 -31.80 2.76 10.78
CA SER A 310 -30.99 2.80 9.56
C SER A 310 -31.66 3.62 8.49
N THR A 311 -30.86 4.27 7.66
CA THR A 311 -31.26 4.92 6.40
C THR A 311 -30.34 4.49 5.28
N ASP A 312 -29.91 3.20 5.29
CA ASP A 312 -29.12 2.63 4.21
C ASP A 312 -29.95 2.42 2.92
N ALA A 313 -29.27 1.96 1.87
CA ALA A 313 -29.91 1.85 0.57
C ALA A 313 -31.13 0.90 0.55
N GLU A 314 -31.05 -0.20 1.31
CA GLU A 314 -32.13 -1.19 1.40
C GLU A 314 -33.36 -0.58 2.12
N VAL A 315 -33.14 0.10 3.24
CA VAL A 315 -34.20 0.80 3.99
C VAL A 315 -34.82 1.90 3.15
N LEU A 316 -34.02 2.73 2.47
CA LEU A 316 -34.53 3.79 1.62
C LEU A 316 -35.30 3.24 0.42
N GLN A 317 -34.92 2.08 -0.12
CA GLN A 317 -35.65 1.43 -1.19
C GLN A 317 -37.03 0.98 -0.73
N GLN A 318 -37.15 0.37 0.45
CA GLN A 318 -38.43 -0.03 1.03
C GLN A 318 -39.34 1.17 1.33
N LEU A 319 -38.79 2.19 2.01
CA LEU A 319 -39.57 3.41 2.32
C LEU A 319 -39.95 4.20 1.07
N GLY A 320 -39.22 4.01 -0.03
CA GLY A 320 -39.52 4.60 -1.31
C GLY A 320 -40.84 4.11 -1.94
N GLU A 321 -41.35 2.97 -1.50
CA GLU A 321 -42.69 2.50 -1.94
C GLU A 321 -43.83 3.32 -1.33
N GLU A 322 -43.55 3.94 -0.16
CA GLU A 322 -44.56 4.72 0.57
C GLU A 322 -44.47 6.25 0.31
N HIS A 323 -43.25 6.75 0.04
CA HIS A 323 -43.00 8.18 -0.14
C HIS A 323 -41.86 8.47 -1.12
N ASP A 324 -41.89 9.61 -1.81
CA ASP A 324 -40.90 9.94 -2.85
C ASP A 324 -39.54 10.44 -2.28
N VAL A 325 -39.52 11.05 -1.10
CA VAL A 325 -38.28 11.55 -0.47
C VAL A 325 -37.19 10.48 -0.35
N PRO A 326 -37.45 9.25 0.14
CA PRO A 326 -36.45 8.18 0.14
C PRO A 326 -35.89 7.84 -1.24
N LYS A 327 -36.70 7.90 -2.30
CA LYS A 327 -36.25 7.67 -3.68
C LYS A 327 -35.24 8.73 -4.14
N PHE A 328 -35.57 10.01 -3.90
CA PHE A 328 -34.65 11.11 -4.23
C PHE A 328 -33.33 11.00 -3.46
N ILE A 329 -33.40 10.72 -2.16
CA ILE A 329 -32.18 10.52 -1.34
C ILE A 329 -31.34 9.35 -1.85
N LEU A 330 -31.98 8.23 -2.19
CA LEU A 330 -31.27 7.06 -2.74
C LEU A 330 -30.57 7.40 -4.05
N ASN A 331 -31.27 8.10 -4.97
CA ASN A 331 -30.72 8.55 -6.25
C ASN A 331 -29.52 9.51 -6.05
N ILE A 332 -29.64 10.51 -5.18
CA ILE A 332 -28.58 11.46 -4.85
C ILE A 332 -27.36 10.71 -4.29
N ARG A 333 -27.57 9.79 -3.34
CA ARG A 333 -26.49 9.01 -2.72
C ARG A 333 -25.78 8.10 -3.72
N GLN A 334 -26.52 7.44 -4.62
CA GLN A 334 -25.92 6.58 -5.65
C GLN A 334 -25.03 7.38 -6.60
N LYS A 335 -25.51 8.53 -7.09
CA LYS A 335 -24.77 9.43 -7.98
C LYS A 335 -23.54 10.02 -7.26
N SER A 336 -23.73 10.53 -6.05
CA SER A 336 -22.63 11.06 -5.23
C SER A 336 -21.56 10.03 -4.92
N LYS A 337 -21.95 8.77 -4.66
CA LYS A 337 -20.98 7.68 -4.45
C LYS A 337 -20.13 7.44 -5.69
N ILE A 338 -20.73 7.43 -6.88
CA ILE A 338 -19.98 7.25 -8.13
C ILE A 338 -19.02 8.41 -8.36
N LYS A 339 -19.48 9.64 -8.23
CA LYS A 339 -18.63 10.81 -8.38
C LYS A 339 -17.50 10.81 -7.34
N ASN A 340 -17.82 10.82 -6.06
CA ASN A 340 -16.85 11.04 -4.98
C ASN A 340 -15.91 9.83 -4.75
N THR A 341 -16.40 8.60 -5.00
CA THR A 341 -15.59 7.39 -4.75
C THR A 341 -14.73 7.03 -5.95
N TYR A 342 -15.17 7.32 -7.16
CA TYR A 342 -14.48 6.91 -8.37
C TYR A 342 -13.97 8.09 -9.20
N LEU A 343 -14.82 8.95 -9.74
CA LEU A 343 -14.38 10.02 -10.65
C LEU A 343 -13.40 10.98 -9.97
N ASP A 344 -13.76 11.49 -8.79
CA ASP A 344 -12.94 12.44 -8.04
C ASP A 344 -11.62 11.83 -7.53
N LYS A 345 -11.55 10.49 -7.43
CA LYS A 345 -10.34 9.79 -7.01
C LYS A 345 -9.48 9.29 -8.17
N ILE A 346 -10.07 8.92 -9.30
CA ILE A 346 -9.31 8.43 -10.47
C ILE A 346 -8.52 9.57 -11.10
N ILE A 347 -9.15 10.71 -11.36
CA ILE A 347 -8.57 11.80 -12.13
C ILE A 347 -7.21 12.29 -11.56
N PRO A 348 -7.10 12.58 -10.25
CA PRO A 348 -5.82 13.03 -9.67
C PRO A 348 -4.74 11.94 -9.57
N GLN A 349 -5.12 10.67 -9.74
CA GLN A 349 -4.21 9.53 -9.67
C GLN A 349 -3.74 9.04 -11.04
N LEU A 350 -4.26 9.62 -12.12
CA LEU A 350 -3.78 9.28 -13.46
C LEU A 350 -2.35 9.79 -13.66
N ASP A 351 -1.48 8.90 -14.08
CA ASP A 351 -0.15 9.24 -14.52
C ASP A 351 -0.15 10.12 -15.78
N ARG A 352 1.02 10.61 -16.17
CA ARG A 352 1.17 11.46 -17.36
C ARG A 352 0.70 10.81 -18.65
N ASP A 353 0.75 9.48 -18.72
CA ASP A 353 0.28 8.65 -19.84
C ASP A 353 -1.23 8.32 -19.76
N SER A 354 -1.97 8.98 -18.87
CA SER A 354 -3.41 8.77 -18.62
C SER A 354 -3.75 7.34 -18.18
N ARG A 355 -2.82 6.65 -17.54
CA ARG A 355 -3.05 5.33 -16.95
C ARG A 355 -3.19 5.41 -15.44
N LEU A 356 -4.08 4.61 -14.91
CA LEU A 356 -4.23 4.40 -13.49
C LEU A 356 -3.45 3.15 -13.09
N ARG A 357 -2.54 3.32 -12.13
CA ARG A 357 -1.76 2.24 -11.55
C ARG A 357 -2.18 2.02 -10.11
N THR A 358 -2.38 0.78 -9.73
CA THR A 358 -2.77 0.36 -8.39
C THR A 358 -1.90 -0.78 -7.94
N ASN A 359 -1.79 -0.99 -6.64
CA ASN A 359 -1.05 -2.11 -6.09
C ASN A 359 -2.00 -3.29 -5.80
N PHE A 360 -1.65 -4.48 -6.30
CA PHE A 360 -2.33 -5.73 -6.00
C PHE A 360 -1.49 -6.57 -5.05
N ASN A 361 -2.10 -7.14 -4.02
CA ASN A 361 -1.42 -7.96 -3.02
C ASN A 361 -1.85 -9.41 -3.13
N LEU A 362 -0.86 -10.32 -3.15
CA LEU A 362 -1.05 -11.77 -3.11
C LEU A 362 -1.30 -12.30 -1.69
N HIS A 363 -0.89 -11.54 -0.68
CA HIS A 363 -0.90 -11.91 0.74
C HIS A 363 -2.00 -11.21 1.57
N GLY A 364 -2.93 -10.52 0.90
CA GLY A 364 -3.90 -9.66 1.59
C GLY A 364 -5.20 -10.34 2.02
N THR A 365 -5.36 -11.65 1.81
CA THR A 365 -6.60 -12.37 2.16
C THR A 365 -6.31 -13.80 2.55
N THR A 366 -7.08 -14.35 3.50
CA THR A 366 -6.99 -15.78 3.91
C THR A 366 -7.43 -16.75 2.83
N SER A 367 -8.19 -16.30 1.84
CA SER A 367 -8.77 -17.13 0.77
C SER A 367 -7.89 -17.25 -0.48
N GLY A 368 -6.70 -16.64 -0.52
CA GLY A 368 -5.85 -16.57 -1.70
C GLY A 368 -6.38 -15.66 -2.82
N ARG A 369 -7.41 -14.85 -2.56
CA ARG A 369 -7.87 -13.82 -3.50
C ARG A 369 -6.89 -12.66 -3.47
N LEU A 370 -6.73 -12.00 -4.62
CA LEU A 370 -6.02 -10.74 -4.69
C LEU A 370 -6.75 -9.67 -3.86
N SER A 371 -6.02 -8.84 -3.18
CA SER A 371 -6.50 -7.57 -2.64
C SER A 371 -5.83 -6.40 -3.33
N SER A 372 -6.44 -5.23 -3.26
CA SER A 372 -5.87 -4.00 -3.83
C SER A 372 -5.64 -3.01 -2.69
N SER A 373 -4.48 -2.39 -2.69
CA SER A 373 -4.10 -1.35 -1.73
C SER A 373 -3.85 -0.02 -2.44
N GLY A 374 -3.85 1.08 -1.67
CA GLY A 374 -3.68 2.44 -2.18
C GLY A 374 -4.95 3.27 -2.09
N LYS A 375 -4.94 4.44 -2.71
CA LYS A 375 -6.03 5.43 -2.63
C LYS A 375 -7.32 4.99 -3.32
N LEU A 376 -7.24 4.06 -4.26
CA LEU A 376 -8.38 3.52 -5.01
C LEU A 376 -8.29 1.99 -5.10
N ASN A 377 -9.36 1.30 -4.69
CA ASN A 377 -9.48 -0.13 -4.88
C ASN A 377 -10.10 -0.43 -6.25
N MET A 378 -9.26 -0.79 -7.23
CA MET A 378 -9.69 -1.09 -8.60
C MET A 378 -10.62 -2.30 -8.71
N GLN A 379 -10.60 -3.20 -7.73
CA GLN A 379 -11.48 -4.38 -7.71
C GLN A 379 -12.94 -4.04 -7.37
N GLN A 380 -13.19 -2.83 -6.87
CA GLN A 380 -14.53 -2.35 -6.48
C GLN A 380 -15.17 -1.39 -7.50
N LEU A 381 -14.58 -1.23 -8.68
CA LEU A 381 -15.19 -0.43 -9.75
C LEU A 381 -16.55 -1.01 -10.13
N PRO A 382 -17.61 -0.17 -10.19
CA PRO A 382 -18.96 -0.65 -10.52
C PRO A 382 -19.03 -1.10 -11.98
N ARG A 383 -19.31 -2.39 -12.19
CA ARG A 383 -19.34 -3.02 -13.52
C ARG A 383 -20.48 -2.51 -14.42
N ASP A 384 -21.59 -2.12 -13.82
CA ASP A 384 -22.83 -1.81 -14.53
C ASP A 384 -23.06 -0.32 -14.77
N ASN A 385 -22.07 0.52 -14.38
CA ASN A 385 -22.19 1.95 -14.59
C ASN A 385 -21.60 2.36 -15.95
N PRO A 386 -22.37 2.99 -16.84
CA PRO A 386 -21.91 3.38 -18.18
C PRO A 386 -20.82 4.46 -18.17
N ILE A 387 -20.65 5.18 -17.06
CA ILE A 387 -19.61 6.19 -16.91
C ILE A 387 -18.24 5.56 -16.55
N VAL A 388 -18.29 4.38 -15.92
CA VAL A 388 -17.08 3.65 -15.52
C VAL A 388 -16.65 2.64 -16.57
N LYS A 389 -17.57 2.21 -17.45
CA LYS A 389 -17.29 1.44 -18.66
C LYS A 389 -16.72 2.35 -19.76
#